data_1269b4c1596ef3c6c3054504c78ff286
#
_entry.id   1269b4c1596ef3c6c3054504c78ff286
#
_cell.length_a   1.000
_cell.length_b   1.000
_cell.length_c   1.000
_cell.angle_alpha   90.00
_cell.angle_beta   90.00
_cell.angle_gamma   90.00
#
_symmetry.space_group_name_H-M   'P 1'
#
loop_
_entity.id
_entity.type
_entity.pdbx_description
1 polymer ?
#
loop_
_entity_poly.entity_id
_entity_poly.type
_entity_poly.pdbx_seq_one_letter_code
_entity_poly.pdbx_strand_id
1 'polypeptide(L)'
;RNKSAAALRFYENHMAARARAADTHEGEITVNAELIAVGTEILLGDIVNTDAQLISQGLSELGINVFYQTVVGDNPARLRHVIETARDRADIIITTGGLGPTLDDLTKETLATVFGKKMALHQPSLDRLTEFFNKIGREMTKNNEKQAWLPEGCTVFTNLWGTAPGCAFEAYGKHVLMLPGPPRECNPMWKECAMPYLYKLAGGCIVSHNIRVFGLGESSMEHILHDMMEKSKNPTIAPYAKTSECFAR
;
A
#
# COMPACT_ATOMS: atom_id res chain seq x y z
N ARG A 1 -17.26 -16.11 -8.57
CA ARG A 1 -18.07 -15.62 -7.41
C ARG A 1 -17.67 -16.25 -6.06
N ASN A 2 -16.93 -17.37 -6.01
CA ASN A 2 -16.64 -18.07 -4.74
C ASN A 2 -15.28 -17.74 -4.08
N LYS A 3 -14.34 -17.12 -4.79
CA LYS A 3 -13.00 -16.80 -4.24
C LYS A 3 -13.01 -15.58 -3.30
N SER A 4 -13.88 -14.61 -3.54
CA SER A 4 -14.03 -13.42 -2.69
C SER A 4 -14.62 -13.74 -1.31
N ALA A 5 -15.58 -14.66 -1.25
CA ALA A 5 -16.20 -15.09 0.01
C ALA A 5 -15.25 -15.94 0.89
N ALA A 6 -14.34 -16.71 0.26
CA ALA A 6 -13.33 -17.48 0.97
C ALA A 6 -12.24 -16.57 1.58
N ALA A 7 -11.81 -15.54 0.85
CA ALA A 7 -10.86 -14.54 1.34
C ALA A 7 -11.45 -13.73 2.50
N LEU A 8 -12.73 -13.35 2.41
CA LEU A 8 -13.42 -12.62 3.47
C LEU A 8 -13.56 -13.48 4.75
N ARG A 9 -13.97 -14.75 4.62
CA ARG A 9 -14.05 -15.69 5.77
C ARG A 9 -12.69 -16.02 6.38
N PHE A 10 -11.64 -16.11 5.56
CA PHE A 10 -10.27 -16.28 6.05
C PHE A 10 -9.85 -15.05 6.88
N TYR A 11 -10.17 -13.85 6.40
CA TYR A 11 -9.93 -12.59 7.08
C TYR A 11 -10.68 -12.51 8.41
N GLU A 12 -11.98 -12.77 8.42
CA GLU A 12 -12.84 -12.74 9.63
C GLU A 12 -12.40 -13.76 10.69
N ASN A 13 -12.09 -15.00 10.31
CA ASN A 13 -11.66 -16.05 11.25
C ASN A 13 -10.27 -15.77 11.84
N HIS A 14 -9.35 -15.16 11.06
CA HIS A 14 -8.02 -14.80 11.55
C HIS A 14 -8.06 -13.54 12.43
N MET A 15 -8.93 -12.58 12.16
CA MET A 15 -9.13 -11.40 13.00
C MET A 15 -9.65 -11.80 14.39
N ALA A 16 -10.60 -12.73 14.46
CA ALA A 16 -11.12 -13.25 15.74
C ALA A 16 -10.09 -14.05 16.54
N ALA A 17 -9.19 -14.77 15.91
CA ALA A 17 -8.12 -15.53 16.57
C ALA A 17 -7.02 -14.62 17.15
N ARG A 18 -6.70 -13.51 16.48
CA ARG A 18 -5.65 -12.57 16.92
C ARG A 18 -6.12 -11.57 17.97
N ALA A 19 -7.39 -11.20 17.99
CA ALA A 19 -7.95 -10.40 19.08
C ALA A 19 -7.77 -11.08 20.45
N ARG A 20 -7.61 -12.41 20.46
CA ARG A 20 -7.32 -13.19 21.69
C ARG A 20 -5.83 -13.27 22.04
N ALA A 21 -4.94 -12.95 21.10
CA ALA A 21 -3.47 -13.01 21.29
C ALA A 21 -2.86 -11.64 21.70
N ALA A 22 -3.62 -10.55 21.62
CA ALA A 22 -3.16 -9.19 21.89
C ALA A 22 -2.96 -8.87 23.38
N ASP A 23 -3.24 -9.82 24.29
CA ASP A 23 -3.17 -9.59 25.74
C ASP A 23 -1.76 -9.78 26.36
N THR A 24 -0.72 -10.04 25.56
CA THR A 24 0.63 -10.27 26.10
C THR A 24 1.72 -9.75 25.18
N HIS A 25 1.95 -8.43 25.07
CA HIS A 25 3.28 -7.97 24.59
C HIS A 25 3.66 -6.59 25.16
N GLU A 26 4.55 -6.61 26.13
CA GLU A 26 5.48 -5.51 26.42
C GLU A 26 6.55 -5.50 25.30
N GLY A 27 6.64 -4.39 24.56
CA GLY A 27 7.66 -4.16 23.52
C GLY A 27 7.14 -4.26 22.08
N GLU A 28 6.15 -3.45 21.68
CA GLU A 28 5.74 -3.36 20.28
C GLU A 28 6.86 -2.80 19.41
N ILE A 29 7.42 -3.65 18.54
CA ILE A 29 8.22 -3.19 17.41
C ILE A 29 7.23 -2.51 16.45
N THR A 30 7.22 -1.18 16.46
CA THR A 30 6.36 -0.40 15.56
C THR A 30 6.95 -0.40 14.17
N VAL A 31 6.36 -1.18 13.27
CA VAL A 31 6.70 -1.18 11.84
C VAL A 31 6.14 0.08 11.19
N ASN A 32 6.97 0.79 10.44
CA ASN A 32 6.55 1.99 9.72
C ASN A 32 6.67 1.81 8.20
N ALA A 33 5.73 2.42 7.48
CA ALA A 33 5.69 2.43 6.03
C ALA A 33 5.77 3.86 5.48
N GLU A 34 6.39 4.01 4.32
CA GLU A 34 6.32 5.21 3.49
C GLU A 34 5.64 4.90 2.17
N LEU A 35 4.71 5.77 1.76
CA LEU A 35 4.03 5.70 0.47
C LEU A 35 4.68 6.67 -0.50
N ILE A 36 4.99 6.19 -1.70
CA ILE A 36 5.55 7.01 -2.78
C ILE A 36 4.64 6.87 -4.01
N ALA A 37 3.91 7.93 -4.32
CA ALA A 37 3.11 8.00 -5.55
C ALA A 37 3.97 8.59 -6.68
N VAL A 38 4.08 7.84 -7.76
CA VAL A 38 4.85 8.21 -8.95
C VAL A 38 3.89 8.58 -10.07
N GLY A 39 3.91 9.84 -10.48
CA GLY A 39 3.06 10.36 -11.54
C GLY A 39 3.08 11.89 -11.55
N THR A 40 3.39 12.46 -12.70
CA THR A 40 3.43 13.92 -12.89
C THR A 40 2.04 14.53 -12.80
N GLU A 41 1.00 13.82 -13.21
CA GLU A 41 -0.40 14.23 -13.15
C GLU A 41 -0.91 14.44 -11.72
N ILE A 42 -0.35 13.69 -10.74
CA ILE A 42 -0.67 13.89 -9.33
C ILE A 42 -0.06 15.21 -8.83
N LEU A 43 1.17 15.52 -9.24
CA LEU A 43 1.84 16.77 -8.87
C LEU A 43 1.16 17.99 -9.48
N LEU A 44 0.63 17.88 -10.70
CA LEU A 44 -0.09 18.96 -11.39
C LEU A 44 -1.49 19.17 -10.81
N GLY A 45 -1.99 18.22 -10.02
CA GLY A 45 -3.34 18.29 -9.47
C GLY A 45 -4.44 17.88 -10.45
N ASP A 46 -4.08 17.24 -11.56
CA ASP A 46 -5.03 16.74 -12.56
C ASP A 46 -5.87 15.60 -12.01
N ILE A 47 -5.30 14.82 -11.10
CA ILE A 47 -5.98 13.73 -10.39
C ILE A 47 -5.72 13.77 -8.88
N VAL A 48 -6.68 13.24 -8.13
CA VAL A 48 -6.55 13.06 -6.67
C VAL A 48 -5.87 11.73 -6.38
N ASN A 49 -4.90 11.72 -5.47
CA ASN A 49 -4.20 10.50 -5.03
C ASN A 49 -5.10 9.66 -4.10
N THR A 50 -6.05 8.93 -4.68
CA THR A 50 -6.97 8.05 -3.95
C THR A 50 -6.32 6.75 -3.52
N ASP A 51 -5.25 6.32 -4.19
CA ASP A 51 -4.50 5.11 -3.85
C ASP A 51 -3.79 5.26 -2.51
N ALA A 52 -3.16 6.42 -2.27
CA ALA A 52 -2.52 6.69 -0.98
C ALA A 52 -3.53 6.67 0.17
N GLN A 53 -4.75 7.19 -0.03
CA GLN A 53 -5.82 7.11 0.96
C GLN A 53 -6.20 5.66 1.28
N LEU A 54 -6.46 4.84 0.26
CA LEU A 54 -6.84 3.43 0.43
C LEU A 54 -5.74 2.63 1.12
N ILE A 55 -4.50 2.79 0.66
CA ILE A 55 -3.34 2.06 1.20
C ILE A 55 -3.10 2.45 2.65
N SER A 56 -3.16 3.75 3.00
CA SER A 56 -2.98 4.20 4.39
C SER A 56 -4.04 3.65 5.33
N GLN A 57 -5.30 3.58 4.88
CA GLN A 57 -6.37 2.95 5.64
C GLN A 57 -6.08 1.47 5.91
N GLY A 58 -5.68 0.72 4.87
CA GLY A 58 -5.33 -0.69 5.03
C GLY A 58 -4.08 -0.93 5.87
N LEU A 59 -3.07 -0.06 5.80
CA LEU A 59 -1.89 -0.14 6.68
C LEU A 59 -2.27 0.12 8.14
N SER A 60 -3.14 1.08 8.40
CA SER A 60 -3.69 1.32 9.73
C SER A 60 -4.42 0.09 10.30
N GLU A 61 -5.20 -0.61 9.47
CA GLU A 61 -5.85 -1.87 9.86
C GLU A 61 -4.85 -2.97 10.21
N LEU A 62 -3.68 -2.97 9.56
CA LEU A 62 -2.59 -3.91 9.82
C LEU A 62 -1.70 -3.52 11.01
N GLY A 63 -1.93 -2.36 11.63
CA GLY A 63 -1.07 -1.86 12.69
C GLY A 63 0.28 -1.31 12.20
N ILE A 64 0.36 -0.96 10.93
CA ILE A 64 1.56 -0.40 10.30
C ILE A 64 1.42 1.13 10.25
N ASN A 65 2.35 1.84 10.85
CA ASN A 65 2.34 3.30 10.87
C ASN A 65 2.73 3.88 9.51
N VAL A 66 2.10 4.98 9.12
CA VAL A 66 2.48 5.78 7.96
C VAL A 66 2.84 7.17 8.44
N PHE A 67 4.12 7.52 8.38
CA PHE A 67 4.59 8.86 8.78
C PHE A 67 4.80 9.78 7.58
N TYR A 68 5.06 9.21 6.40
CA TYR A 68 5.36 9.98 5.20
C TYR A 68 4.59 9.46 3.99
N GLN A 69 4.05 10.40 3.23
CA GLN A 69 3.51 10.18 1.89
C GLN A 69 4.19 11.16 0.96
N THR A 70 4.87 10.64 -0.04
CA THR A 70 5.63 11.45 -1.00
C THR A 70 5.03 11.30 -2.38
N VAL A 71 4.84 12.41 -3.09
CA VAL A 71 4.49 12.41 -4.51
C VAL A 71 5.69 12.86 -5.31
N VAL A 72 6.04 12.13 -6.35
CA VAL A 72 7.16 12.44 -7.24
C VAL A 72 6.73 12.28 -8.69
N GLY A 73 7.14 13.22 -9.55
CA GLY A 73 6.91 13.12 -10.99
C GLY A 73 7.89 12.16 -11.66
N ASP A 74 7.60 11.83 -12.91
CA ASP A 74 8.31 10.86 -13.74
C ASP A 74 9.73 11.36 -14.12
N ASN A 75 10.59 11.44 -13.12
CA ASN A 75 11.99 11.84 -13.27
C ASN A 75 12.90 10.90 -12.49
N PRO A 76 13.83 10.20 -13.16
CA PRO A 76 14.65 9.16 -12.55
C PRO A 76 15.49 9.64 -11.36
N ALA A 77 16.07 10.84 -11.45
CA ALA A 77 16.93 11.36 -10.39
C ALA A 77 16.13 11.73 -9.14
N ARG A 78 14.97 12.38 -9.33
CA ARG A 78 14.07 12.71 -8.21
C ARG A 78 13.48 11.47 -7.57
N LEU A 79 13.02 10.51 -8.38
CA LEU A 79 12.48 9.23 -7.91
C LEU A 79 13.53 8.48 -7.09
N ARG A 80 14.76 8.38 -7.60
CA ARG A 80 15.88 7.76 -6.88
C ARG A 80 16.13 8.42 -5.53
N HIS A 81 16.20 9.75 -5.47
CA HIS A 81 16.42 10.49 -4.22
C HIS A 81 15.31 10.24 -3.19
N VAL A 82 14.06 10.23 -3.62
CA VAL A 82 12.91 9.93 -2.75
C VAL A 82 12.99 8.50 -2.21
N ILE A 83 13.31 7.52 -3.06
CA ILE A 83 13.47 6.12 -2.65
C ILE A 83 14.63 5.94 -1.66
N GLU A 84 15.78 6.57 -1.91
CA GLU A 84 16.93 6.53 -0.99
C GLU A 84 16.57 7.13 0.37
N THR A 85 15.85 8.25 0.39
CA THR A 85 15.34 8.87 1.63
C THR A 85 14.37 7.95 2.36
N ALA A 86 13.43 7.33 1.66
CA ALA A 86 12.47 6.40 2.26
C ALA A 86 13.15 5.15 2.82
N ARG A 87 14.16 4.61 2.12
CA ARG A 87 14.97 3.46 2.58
C ARG A 87 15.60 3.72 3.94
N ASP A 88 16.06 4.95 4.18
CA ASP A 88 16.79 5.28 5.41
C ASP A 88 15.85 5.46 6.62
N ARG A 89 14.53 5.69 6.40
CA ARG A 89 13.58 6.03 7.47
C ARG A 89 12.35 5.14 7.59
N ALA A 90 12.09 4.26 6.62
CA ALA A 90 10.93 3.36 6.63
C ALA A 90 11.36 1.89 6.61
N ASP A 91 10.53 1.01 7.20
CA ASP A 91 10.71 -0.45 7.16
C ASP A 91 10.04 -1.05 5.94
N ILE A 92 8.96 -0.40 5.49
CA ILE A 92 8.18 -0.78 4.32
C ILE A 92 8.10 0.43 3.39
N ILE A 93 8.41 0.21 2.11
CA ILE A 93 8.27 1.21 1.06
C ILE A 93 7.24 0.70 0.08
N ILE A 94 6.18 1.47 -0.15
CA ILE A 94 5.13 1.12 -1.10
C ILE A 94 5.07 2.19 -2.17
N THR A 95 5.28 1.80 -3.42
CA THR A 95 5.15 2.71 -4.56
C THR A 95 3.88 2.42 -5.35
N THR A 96 3.24 3.47 -5.87
CA THR A 96 2.15 3.38 -6.84
C THR A 96 2.52 4.14 -8.10
N GLY A 97 2.28 3.55 -9.27
CA GLY A 97 2.59 4.16 -10.56
C GLY A 97 3.98 3.84 -11.12
N GLY A 98 4.22 4.24 -12.36
CA GLY A 98 5.48 4.06 -13.09
C GLY A 98 5.84 2.60 -13.41
N LEU A 99 4.84 1.71 -13.55
CA LEU A 99 5.02 0.28 -13.91
C LEU A 99 4.66 -0.02 -15.37
N GLY A 100 4.23 0.96 -16.11
CA GLY A 100 3.79 0.83 -17.49
C GLY A 100 4.92 0.54 -18.49
N PRO A 101 4.59 0.56 -19.80
CA PRO A 101 5.53 0.23 -20.86
C PRO A 101 6.30 1.42 -21.41
N THR A 102 6.03 2.63 -20.95
CA THR A 102 6.60 3.86 -21.52
C THR A 102 8.02 4.13 -21.01
N LEU A 103 8.72 5.07 -21.61
CA LEU A 103 10.12 5.35 -21.25
C LEU A 103 10.24 6.03 -19.88
N ASP A 104 9.21 6.71 -19.45
CA ASP A 104 9.09 7.39 -18.17
C ASP A 104 8.61 6.48 -17.03
N ASP A 105 8.10 5.28 -17.33
CA ASP A 105 7.79 4.24 -16.35
C ASP A 105 9.08 3.58 -15.83
N LEU A 106 9.71 4.17 -14.82
CA LEU A 106 11.03 3.75 -14.32
C LEU A 106 11.04 3.29 -12.86
N THR A 107 9.86 3.09 -12.26
CA THR A 107 9.77 2.75 -10.84
C THR A 107 10.47 1.44 -10.49
N LYS A 108 10.25 0.38 -11.27
CA LYS A 108 10.86 -0.93 -11.03
C LYS A 108 12.39 -0.91 -11.13
N GLU A 109 12.90 -0.30 -12.20
CA GLU A 109 14.33 -0.21 -12.48
C GLU A 109 15.04 0.65 -11.42
N THR A 110 14.41 1.74 -11.01
CA THR A 110 14.98 2.63 -9.99
C THR A 110 15.03 1.93 -8.63
N LEU A 111 13.93 1.27 -8.21
CA LEU A 111 13.91 0.49 -6.99
C LEU A 111 14.91 -0.66 -7.03
N ALA A 112 14.97 -1.42 -8.11
CA ALA A 112 15.95 -2.49 -8.27
C ALA A 112 17.38 -1.98 -8.13
N THR A 113 17.69 -0.84 -8.74
CA THR A 113 19.02 -0.22 -8.64
C THR A 113 19.36 0.21 -7.21
N VAL A 114 18.44 0.90 -6.52
CA VAL A 114 18.66 1.40 -5.14
C VAL A 114 18.81 0.24 -4.14
N PHE A 115 18.13 -0.88 -4.38
CA PHE A 115 18.17 -2.05 -3.52
C PHE A 115 19.10 -3.16 -4.02
N GLY A 116 19.95 -2.88 -5.03
CA GLY A 116 20.95 -3.82 -5.51
C GLY A 116 20.37 -5.10 -6.14
N LYS A 117 19.13 -5.05 -6.63
CA LYS A 117 18.46 -6.16 -7.30
C LYS A 117 18.73 -6.14 -8.80
N LYS A 118 18.88 -7.31 -9.40
CA LYS A 118 18.89 -7.45 -10.86
C LYS A 118 17.47 -7.53 -11.38
N MET A 119 17.27 -7.04 -12.59
CA MET A 119 16.00 -7.25 -13.30
C MET A 119 16.05 -8.58 -14.06
N ALA A 120 14.99 -9.36 -13.96
CA ALA A 120 14.83 -10.63 -14.66
C ALA A 120 13.50 -10.69 -15.38
N LEU A 121 13.46 -11.36 -16.52
CA LEU A 121 12.22 -11.60 -17.25
C LEU A 121 11.38 -12.64 -16.50
N HIS A 122 10.17 -12.25 -16.13
CA HIS A 122 9.18 -13.16 -15.54
C HIS A 122 8.29 -13.73 -16.64
N GLN A 123 8.61 -14.94 -17.08
CA GLN A 123 7.93 -15.58 -18.23
C GLN A 123 6.40 -15.66 -18.04
N PRO A 124 5.83 -16.04 -16.87
CA PRO A 124 4.38 -16.06 -16.70
C PRO A 124 3.71 -14.69 -16.89
N SER A 125 4.39 -13.59 -16.55
CA SER A 125 3.87 -12.24 -16.81
C SER A 125 3.91 -11.90 -18.29
N LEU A 126 4.96 -12.30 -19.01
CA LEU A 126 5.07 -12.10 -20.46
C LEU A 126 3.99 -12.89 -21.21
N ASP A 127 3.79 -14.16 -20.84
CA ASP A 127 2.77 -15.03 -21.42
C ASP A 127 1.38 -14.43 -21.25
N ARG A 128 1.08 -13.93 -20.06
CA ARG A 128 -0.18 -13.26 -19.75
C ARG A 128 -0.37 -11.95 -20.54
N LEU A 129 0.68 -11.16 -20.70
CA LEU A 129 0.64 -9.96 -21.54
C LEU A 129 0.31 -10.34 -22.98
N THR A 130 0.98 -11.35 -23.52
CA THR A 130 0.74 -11.87 -24.86
C THR A 130 -0.71 -12.33 -25.04
N GLU A 131 -1.23 -13.11 -24.08
CA GLU A 131 -2.63 -13.54 -24.09
C GLU A 131 -3.60 -12.35 -24.05
N PHE A 132 -3.31 -11.34 -23.22
CA PHE A 132 -4.14 -10.13 -23.12
C PHE A 132 -4.23 -9.41 -24.46
N PHE A 133 -3.08 -9.17 -25.13
CA PHE A 133 -3.05 -8.49 -26.44
C PHE A 133 -3.73 -9.31 -27.52
N ASN A 134 -3.52 -10.62 -27.55
CA ASN A 134 -4.23 -11.53 -28.46
C ASN A 134 -5.75 -11.48 -28.27
N LYS A 135 -6.21 -11.47 -27.01
CA LYS A 135 -7.65 -11.41 -26.69
C LYS A 135 -8.33 -10.13 -27.16
N ILE A 136 -7.64 -9.01 -27.14
CA ILE A 136 -8.18 -7.73 -27.62
C ILE A 136 -7.92 -7.48 -29.10
N GLY A 137 -7.31 -8.45 -29.82
CA GLY A 137 -7.03 -8.35 -31.24
C GLY A 137 -5.99 -7.28 -31.61
N ARG A 138 -5.05 -6.99 -30.71
CA ARG A 138 -3.97 -6.02 -30.92
C ARG A 138 -2.62 -6.70 -30.85
N GLU A 139 -1.67 -6.24 -31.67
CA GLU A 139 -0.29 -6.69 -31.59
C GLU A 139 0.39 -6.10 -30.35
N MET A 140 1.08 -6.94 -29.58
CA MET A 140 1.89 -6.50 -28.47
C MET A 140 3.17 -5.86 -28.99
N THR A 141 3.39 -4.59 -28.68
CA THR A 141 4.61 -3.89 -29.07
C THR A 141 5.78 -4.27 -28.15
N LYS A 142 7.01 -4.19 -28.65
CA LYS A 142 8.22 -4.61 -27.92
C LYS A 142 8.40 -3.89 -26.57
N ASN A 143 7.98 -2.64 -26.44
CA ASN A 143 8.05 -1.90 -25.19
C ASN A 143 7.11 -2.47 -24.11
N ASN A 144 6.04 -3.20 -24.48
CA ASN A 144 5.19 -3.86 -23.49
C ASN A 144 5.92 -4.99 -22.73
N GLU A 145 6.93 -5.62 -23.32
CA GLU A 145 7.74 -6.65 -22.66
C GLU A 145 8.42 -6.11 -21.40
N LYS A 146 8.73 -4.80 -21.36
CA LYS A 146 9.28 -4.13 -20.16
C LYS A 146 8.44 -4.37 -18.91
N GLN A 147 7.12 -4.50 -19.05
CA GLN A 147 6.24 -4.76 -17.92
C GLN A 147 6.49 -6.13 -17.27
N ALA A 148 6.99 -7.11 -18.02
CA ALA A 148 7.31 -8.44 -17.52
C ALA A 148 8.71 -8.57 -16.90
N TRP A 149 9.55 -7.53 -17.00
CA TRP A 149 10.83 -7.48 -16.29
C TRP A 149 10.60 -7.04 -14.85
N LEU A 150 11.00 -7.87 -13.90
CA LEU A 150 10.77 -7.69 -12.47
C LEU A 150 12.08 -7.87 -11.68
N PRO A 151 12.21 -7.30 -10.47
CA PRO A 151 13.35 -7.58 -9.60
C PRO A 151 13.48 -9.07 -9.29
N GLU A 152 14.68 -9.60 -9.42
CA GLU A 152 14.97 -11.02 -9.20
C GLU A 152 14.58 -11.46 -7.78
N GLY A 153 13.85 -12.59 -7.68
CA GLY A 153 13.40 -13.16 -6.41
C GLY A 153 12.23 -12.42 -5.76
N CYS A 154 11.53 -11.54 -6.47
CA CYS A 154 10.34 -10.87 -5.95
C CYS A 154 9.13 -11.82 -5.89
N THR A 155 8.21 -11.53 -4.99
CA THR A 155 6.85 -12.09 -5.00
C THR A 155 6.02 -11.29 -6.02
N VAL A 156 5.53 -11.95 -7.05
CA VAL A 156 4.79 -11.29 -8.14
C VAL A 156 3.31 -11.19 -7.77
N PHE A 157 2.76 -9.99 -7.92
CA PHE A 157 1.33 -9.71 -7.80
C PHE A 157 0.72 -9.68 -9.21
N THR A 158 0.06 -10.78 -9.58
CA THR A 158 -0.55 -10.89 -10.91
C THR A 158 -1.66 -9.84 -11.09
N ASN A 159 -1.54 -9.01 -12.12
CA ASN A 159 -2.55 -8.01 -12.43
C ASN A 159 -3.69 -8.64 -13.22
N LEU A 160 -4.85 -8.82 -12.61
CA LEU A 160 -6.06 -9.34 -13.25
C LEU A 160 -6.92 -8.24 -13.88
N TRP A 161 -6.60 -6.98 -13.62
CA TRP A 161 -7.38 -5.80 -13.98
C TRP A 161 -6.69 -4.91 -15.01
N GLY A 162 -5.44 -5.22 -15.33
CA GLY A 162 -4.61 -4.51 -16.30
C GLY A 162 -3.43 -5.35 -16.79
N THR A 163 -2.39 -4.68 -17.28
CA THR A 163 -1.24 -5.32 -17.92
C THR A 163 0.00 -5.37 -17.04
N ALA A 164 0.26 -4.33 -16.25
CA ALA A 164 1.47 -4.24 -15.45
C ALA A 164 1.36 -5.05 -14.15
N PRO A 165 2.13 -6.12 -13.94
CA PRO A 165 2.16 -6.81 -12.65
C PRO A 165 2.75 -5.90 -11.58
N GLY A 166 2.21 -6.00 -10.35
CA GLY A 166 2.89 -5.51 -9.17
C GLY A 166 3.87 -6.56 -8.64
N CYS A 167 4.69 -6.20 -7.68
CA CYS A 167 5.52 -7.16 -6.98
C CYS A 167 5.99 -6.64 -5.62
N ALA A 168 6.51 -7.55 -4.81
CA ALA A 168 7.17 -7.23 -3.55
C ALA A 168 8.49 -8.00 -3.42
N PHE A 169 9.47 -7.38 -2.78
CA PHE A 169 10.72 -8.03 -2.41
C PHE A 169 11.24 -7.51 -1.08
N GLU A 170 12.14 -8.29 -0.49
CA GLU A 170 12.93 -7.88 0.67
C GLU A 170 14.38 -7.63 0.27
N ALA A 171 14.94 -6.52 0.75
CA ALA A 171 16.36 -6.22 0.64
C ALA A 171 16.80 -5.26 1.76
N TYR A 172 17.99 -5.46 2.31
CA TYR A 172 18.57 -4.66 3.40
C TYR A 172 17.66 -4.56 4.64
N GLY A 173 16.89 -5.63 4.93
CA GLY A 173 15.93 -5.63 6.04
C GLY A 173 14.72 -4.74 5.83
N LYS A 174 14.46 -4.31 4.60
CA LYS A 174 13.30 -3.50 4.20
C LYS A 174 12.41 -4.28 3.25
N HIS A 175 11.11 -4.07 3.32
CA HIS A 175 10.15 -4.61 2.38
C HIS A 175 9.74 -3.54 1.37
N VAL A 176 9.80 -3.86 0.09
CA VAL A 176 9.49 -2.96 -1.01
C VAL A 176 8.34 -3.54 -1.82
N LEU A 177 7.27 -2.78 -1.96
CA LEU A 177 6.09 -3.17 -2.74
C LEU A 177 5.89 -2.17 -3.89
N MET A 178 5.53 -2.68 -5.05
CA MET A 178 5.24 -1.89 -6.24
C MET A 178 3.86 -2.24 -6.75
N LEU A 179 3.00 -1.22 -6.86
CA LEU A 179 1.61 -1.34 -7.31
C LEU A 179 1.39 -0.45 -8.54
N PRO A 180 0.47 -0.81 -9.44
CA PRO A 180 0.11 0.05 -10.58
C PRO A 180 -0.55 1.35 -10.11
N GLY A 181 -0.46 2.40 -10.94
CA GLY A 181 -1.04 3.71 -10.63
C GLY A 181 -2.55 3.81 -10.82
N PRO A 182 -3.17 3.23 -11.86
CA PRO A 182 -4.60 3.35 -12.06
C PRO A 182 -5.39 2.72 -10.90
N PRO A 183 -6.32 3.46 -10.22
CA PRO A 183 -7.06 2.96 -9.06
C PRO A 183 -7.84 1.66 -9.33
N ARG A 184 -8.34 1.48 -10.56
CA ARG A 184 -9.04 0.23 -10.98
C ARG A 184 -8.14 -1.01 -10.91
N GLU A 185 -6.82 -0.84 -10.96
CA GLU A 185 -5.80 -1.90 -10.88
C GLU A 185 -5.17 -1.95 -9.49
N CYS A 186 -4.80 -0.78 -8.96
CA CYS A 186 -4.16 -0.63 -7.66
C CYS A 186 -5.06 -1.14 -6.51
N ASN A 187 -6.32 -0.72 -6.47
CA ASN A 187 -7.23 -1.04 -5.38
C ASN A 187 -7.45 -2.54 -5.18
N PRO A 188 -7.81 -3.32 -6.20
CA PRO A 188 -7.96 -4.75 -6.03
C PRO A 188 -6.61 -5.46 -5.80
N MET A 189 -5.52 -5.04 -6.43
CA MET A 189 -4.20 -5.62 -6.20
C MET A 189 -3.71 -5.37 -4.76
N TRP A 190 -3.98 -4.18 -4.21
CA TRP A 190 -3.76 -3.89 -2.80
C TRP A 190 -4.48 -4.89 -1.90
N LYS A 191 -5.79 -5.05 -2.10
CA LYS A 191 -6.63 -5.92 -1.24
C LYS A 191 -6.33 -7.40 -1.38
N GLU A 192 -6.07 -7.88 -2.60
CA GLU A 192 -5.95 -9.30 -2.88
C GLU A 192 -4.51 -9.83 -2.83
N CYS A 193 -3.51 -8.96 -2.96
CA CYS A 193 -2.10 -9.35 -3.02
C CYS A 193 -1.24 -8.66 -1.95
N ALA A 194 -1.22 -7.33 -1.92
CA ALA A 194 -0.31 -6.58 -1.06
C ALA A 194 -0.69 -6.65 0.43
N MET A 195 -1.96 -6.47 0.79
CA MET A 195 -2.41 -6.63 2.18
C MET A 195 -2.13 -8.03 2.74
N PRO A 196 -2.44 -9.15 2.04
CA PRO A 196 -2.08 -10.48 2.49
C PRO A 196 -0.58 -10.73 2.62
N TYR A 197 0.24 -10.08 1.78
CA TYR A 197 1.69 -10.12 1.90
C TYR A 197 2.15 -9.42 3.19
N LEU A 198 1.69 -8.19 3.42
CA LEU A 198 2.03 -7.39 4.60
C LEU A 198 1.47 -8.00 5.90
N TYR A 199 0.31 -8.62 5.85
CA TYR A 199 -0.29 -9.30 7.00
C TYR A 199 0.64 -10.35 7.62
N LYS A 200 1.43 -11.03 6.80
CA LYS A 200 2.42 -12.02 7.26
C LYS A 200 3.60 -11.38 8.00
N LEU A 201 3.85 -10.10 7.75
CA LEU A 201 4.96 -9.33 8.33
C LEU A 201 4.51 -8.56 9.58
N ALA A 202 3.23 -8.17 9.63
CA ALA A 202 2.68 -7.41 10.74
C ALA A 202 2.60 -8.26 12.01
N GLY A 203 3.24 -7.81 13.09
CA GLY A 203 3.23 -8.50 14.39
C GLY A 203 1.91 -8.36 15.17
N GLY A 204 0.99 -7.50 14.73
CA GLY A 204 -0.26 -7.19 15.38
C GLY A 204 -1.34 -6.69 14.40
N CYS A 205 -2.52 -6.39 14.92
CA CYS A 205 -3.55 -5.66 14.19
C CYS A 205 -4.10 -4.54 15.07
N ILE A 206 -4.43 -3.39 14.49
CA ILE A 206 -5.15 -2.34 15.18
C ILE A 206 -6.65 -2.56 14.95
N VAL A 207 -7.39 -2.74 16.03
CA VAL A 207 -8.86 -2.72 16.01
C VAL A 207 -9.30 -1.30 16.31
N SER A 208 -10.00 -0.67 15.38
CA SER A 208 -10.46 0.70 15.53
C SER A 208 -11.99 0.77 15.46
N HIS A 209 -12.59 1.52 16.39
CA HIS A 209 -14.01 1.78 16.42
C HIS A 209 -14.26 3.29 16.28
N ASN A 210 -15.23 3.67 15.46
CA ASN A 210 -15.68 5.05 15.34
C ASN A 210 -17.00 5.24 16.10
N ILE A 211 -16.98 6.08 17.10
CA ILE A 211 -18.19 6.47 17.86
C ILE A 211 -18.62 7.84 17.35
N ARG A 212 -19.72 7.90 16.61
CA ARG A 212 -20.27 9.14 16.09
C ARG A 212 -21.09 9.87 17.13
N VAL A 213 -20.89 11.18 17.24
CA VAL A 213 -21.57 12.05 18.20
C VAL A 213 -22.20 13.22 17.45
N PHE A 214 -23.50 13.40 17.66
CA PHE A 214 -24.26 14.52 17.10
C PHE A 214 -24.53 15.58 18.17
N GLY A 215 -24.54 16.85 17.76
CA GLY A 215 -24.86 17.97 18.66
C GLY A 215 -23.74 18.41 19.60
N LEU A 216 -22.54 17.84 19.48
CA LEU A 216 -21.34 18.31 20.17
C LEU A 216 -20.32 18.82 19.16
N GLY A 217 -19.67 19.94 19.48
CA GLY A 217 -18.50 20.41 18.75
C GLY A 217 -17.24 19.64 19.16
N GLU A 218 -16.21 19.66 18.32
CA GLU A 218 -14.93 18.94 18.53
C GLU A 218 -14.29 19.29 19.87
N SER A 219 -14.18 20.59 20.19
CA SER A 219 -13.61 21.06 21.45
C SER A 219 -14.39 20.62 22.68
N SER A 220 -15.72 20.53 22.58
CA SER A 220 -16.54 20.02 23.68
C SER A 220 -16.36 18.53 23.89
N MET A 221 -16.20 17.78 22.79
CA MET A 221 -15.94 16.33 22.84
C MET A 221 -14.54 16.07 23.39
N GLU A 222 -13.52 16.82 22.97
CA GLU A 222 -12.16 16.76 23.52
C GLU A 222 -12.16 17.01 25.03
N HIS A 223 -12.87 18.05 25.49
CA HIS A 223 -12.97 18.35 26.91
C HIS A 223 -13.59 17.19 27.72
N ILE A 224 -14.62 16.55 27.18
CA ILE A 224 -15.28 15.39 27.83
C ILE A 224 -14.34 14.18 27.86
N LEU A 225 -13.58 13.96 26.79
CA LEU A 225 -12.71 12.80 26.64
C LEU A 225 -11.29 13.02 27.19
N HIS A 226 -10.95 14.23 27.63
CA HIS A 226 -9.60 14.65 28.01
C HIS A 226 -8.91 13.66 28.95
N ASP A 227 -9.54 13.32 30.06
CA ASP A 227 -9.00 12.39 31.04
C ASP A 227 -8.77 10.96 30.48
N MET A 228 -9.64 10.53 29.55
CA MET A 228 -9.50 9.24 28.88
C MET A 228 -8.35 9.28 27.87
N MET A 229 -8.20 10.38 27.13
CA MET A 229 -7.13 10.57 26.16
C MET A 229 -5.75 10.61 26.81
N GLU A 230 -5.63 11.27 27.97
CA GLU A 230 -4.37 11.33 28.71
C GLU A 230 -3.97 10.02 29.39
N LYS A 231 -4.94 9.28 29.92
CA LYS A 231 -4.68 8.08 30.73
C LYS A 231 -4.64 6.80 29.91
N SER A 232 -5.31 6.77 28.76
CA SER A 232 -5.45 5.57 27.93
C SER A 232 -4.27 5.43 26.97
N LYS A 233 -3.50 4.37 27.12
CA LYS A 233 -2.41 4.02 26.18
C LYS A 233 -2.87 3.02 25.12
N ASN A 234 -3.76 2.10 25.49
CA ASN A 234 -4.39 1.11 24.61
C ASN A 234 -5.79 0.77 25.16
N PRO A 235 -6.88 1.09 24.46
CA PRO A 235 -6.92 1.82 23.18
C PRO A 235 -6.51 3.29 23.31
N THR A 236 -5.93 3.88 22.28
CA THR A 236 -5.82 5.33 22.15
C THR A 236 -7.16 5.92 21.72
N ILE A 237 -7.46 7.15 22.13
CA ILE A 237 -8.70 7.83 21.77
C ILE A 237 -8.35 9.17 21.14
N ALA A 238 -8.91 9.44 19.95
CA ALA A 238 -8.72 10.71 19.24
C ALA A 238 -10.06 11.27 18.74
N PRO A 239 -10.37 12.55 18.99
CA PRO A 239 -11.55 13.21 18.45
C PRO A 239 -11.26 13.66 17.01
N TYR A 240 -12.29 13.61 16.18
CA TYR A 240 -12.28 14.08 14.79
C TYR A 240 -13.58 14.81 14.48
N ALA A 241 -13.50 15.87 13.67
CA ALA A 241 -14.66 16.58 13.15
C ALA A 241 -14.83 16.36 11.65
N LYS A 242 -16.09 16.21 11.23
CA LYS A 242 -16.56 16.32 9.85
C LYS A 242 -17.63 17.38 9.74
N THR A 243 -18.04 17.71 8.52
CA THR A 243 -19.18 18.62 8.30
C THR A 243 -20.42 18.05 9.00
N SER A 244 -20.88 18.70 10.06
CA SER A 244 -22.09 18.36 10.83
C SER A 244 -22.00 17.18 11.82
N GLU A 245 -20.87 16.53 12.01
CA GLU A 245 -20.70 15.47 13.01
C GLU A 245 -19.30 15.45 13.59
N CYS A 246 -19.17 15.02 14.86
CA CYS A 246 -17.89 14.64 15.44
C CYS A 246 -17.85 13.14 15.69
N PHE A 247 -16.66 12.56 15.71
CA PHE A 247 -16.49 11.16 16.10
C PHE A 247 -15.19 10.96 16.88
N ALA A 248 -15.23 10.03 17.83
CA ALA A 248 -14.05 9.52 18.52
C ALA A 248 -13.63 8.19 17.86
N ARG A 249 -12.32 8.03 17.64
CA ARG A 249 -11.72 6.80 17.09
C ARG A 249 -10.67 6.26 18.04
#